data_276fa6b9c89e7b481e7fd5dbcc8454d2
#
_entry.id   276fa6b9c89e7b481e7fd5dbcc8454d2
#
_cell.length_a   1.000
_cell.length_b   1.000
_cell.length_c   1.000
_cell.angle_alpha   90.00
_cell.angle_beta   90.00
_cell.angle_gamma   90.00
#
_symmetry.space_group_name_H-M   'P 1'
#
loop_
_entity.id
_entity.type
_entity.pdbx_description
1 polymer ?
#
loop_
_entity_poly.entity_id
_entity_poly.type
_entity_poly.pdbx_seq_one_letter_code
_entity_poly.pdbx_strand_id
1 'polypeptide(L)'
;MTELKMVYDLVISRANPLDNPRYELLNHAQRKMKDEILNVIRQTDPNYPEMDYDDDVFKYIVQFNDEYCIDAFAKGISFALNFKEQAERFMNKKYDY
;
A
#
# COMPACT_ATOMS: atom_id res chain seq x y z
N MET A 1 -1.73 15.93 7.10
CA MET A 1 -1.78 14.81 6.14
C MET A 1 -3.14 14.62 5.47
N THR A 2 -4.14 15.40 5.87
CA THR A 2 -5.50 15.24 5.33
C THR A 2 -5.56 15.46 3.82
N GLU A 3 -4.87 16.49 3.31
CA GLU A 3 -4.85 16.79 1.87
C GLU A 3 -4.14 15.71 1.08
N LEU A 4 -3.03 15.20 1.59
CA LEU A 4 -2.28 14.14 0.93
C LEU A 4 -3.07 12.84 0.88
N LYS A 5 -3.81 12.53 1.95
CA LYS A 5 -4.71 11.39 1.97
C LYS A 5 -5.82 11.53 0.93
N MET A 6 -6.38 12.72 0.78
CA MET A 6 -7.39 12.98 -0.25
C MET A 6 -6.84 12.74 -1.65
N VAL A 7 -5.63 13.20 -1.94
CA VAL A 7 -4.96 12.96 -3.23
C VAL A 7 -4.73 11.46 -3.42
N TYR A 8 -4.22 10.78 -2.40
CA TYR A 8 -4.03 9.33 -2.44
C TYR A 8 -5.32 8.60 -2.75
N ASP A 9 -6.41 8.93 -2.04
CA ASP A 9 -7.70 8.28 -2.23
C ASP A 9 -8.23 8.51 -3.65
N LEU A 10 -8.09 9.73 -4.19
CA LEU A 10 -8.51 10.04 -5.54
C LEU A 10 -7.72 9.26 -6.59
N VAL A 11 -6.43 9.15 -6.42
CA VAL A 11 -5.56 8.44 -7.37
C VAL A 11 -5.79 6.94 -7.29
N ILE A 12 -5.75 6.39 -6.08
CA ILE A 12 -5.82 4.94 -5.89
C ILE A 12 -7.22 4.40 -6.10
N SER A 13 -8.26 5.12 -5.65
CA SER A 13 -9.64 4.68 -5.83
C SER A 13 -10.07 4.65 -7.30
N ARG A 14 -9.45 5.46 -8.14
CA ARG A 14 -9.72 5.49 -9.58
C ARG A 14 -8.83 4.53 -10.38
N ALA A 15 -7.75 4.03 -9.77
CA ALA A 15 -6.89 3.07 -10.43
C ALA A 15 -7.62 1.74 -10.58
N ASN A 16 -7.59 1.18 -11.79
CA ASN A 16 -8.10 -0.17 -12.01
C ASN A 16 -7.04 -1.16 -11.54
N PRO A 17 -7.34 -2.04 -10.56
CA PRO A 17 -6.38 -3.05 -10.09
C PRO A 17 -5.85 -3.93 -11.22
N LEU A 18 -6.64 -4.18 -12.26
CA LEU A 18 -6.25 -5.00 -13.39
C LEU A 18 -5.18 -4.34 -14.27
N ASP A 19 -5.03 -3.02 -14.18
CA ASP A 19 -3.98 -2.29 -14.92
C ASP A 19 -2.63 -2.38 -14.23
N ASN A 20 -2.58 -2.89 -13.00
CA ASN A 20 -1.33 -3.11 -12.29
C ASN A 20 -0.64 -4.36 -12.84
N PRO A 21 0.59 -4.25 -13.39
CA PRO A 21 1.30 -5.41 -13.94
C PRO A 21 1.64 -6.47 -12.90
N ARG A 22 1.56 -6.11 -11.61
CA ARG A 22 1.79 -7.03 -10.51
C ARG A 22 0.50 -7.55 -9.87
N TYR A 23 -0.65 -7.29 -10.48
CA TYR A 23 -1.94 -7.64 -9.92
C TYR A 23 -2.04 -9.13 -9.56
N GLU A 24 -1.63 -10.01 -10.47
CA GLU A 24 -1.71 -11.44 -10.24
C GLU A 24 -0.79 -11.90 -9.11
N LEU A 25 0.41 -11.32 -9.04
CA LEU A 25 1.36 -11.62 -7.95
C LEU A 25 0.81 -11.18 -6.60
N LEU A 26 0.24 -9.97 -6.54
CA LEU A 26 -0.36 -9.45 -5.32
C LEU A 26 -1.55 -10.29 -4.88
N ASN A 27 -2.41 -10.67 -5.83
CA ASN A 27 -3.57 -11.50 -5.56
C ASN A 27 -3.17 -12.89 -5.08
N HIS A 28 -2.16 -13.49 -5.71
CA HIS A 28 -1.62 -14.78 -5.27
C HIS A 28 -1.04 -14.71 -3.86
N ALA A 29 -0.24 -13.69 -3.57
CA ALA A 29 0.34 -13.49 -2.24
C ALA A 29 -0.75 -13.29 -1.18
N GLN A 30 -1.80 -12.56 -1.49
CA GLN A 30 -2.93 -12.35 -0.59
C GLN A 30 -3.66 -13.65 -0.28
N ARG A 31 -3.91 -14.48 -1.30
CA ARG A 31 -4.55 -15.79 -1.11
C ARG A 31 -3.69 -16.72 -0.27
N LYS A 32 -2.40 -16.74 -0.54
CA LYS A 32 -1.46 -17.57 0.23
C LYS A 32 -1.42 -17.15 1.69
N MET A 33 -1.40 -15.84 1.94
CA MET A 33 -1.45 -15.31 3.30
C MET A 33 -2.74 -15.73 4.01
N LYS A 34 -3.88 -15.61 3.34
CA LYS A 34 -5.18 -16.04 3.87
C LYS A 34 -5.16 -17.51 4.25
N ASP A 35 -4.68 -18.37 3.36
CA ASP A 35 -4.62 -19.83 3.61
C ASP A 35 -3.75 -20.15 4.81
N GLU A 36 -2.60 -19.51 4.94
CA GLU A 36 -1.70 -19.70 6.09
C GLU A 36 -2.35 -19.24 7.39
N ILE A 37 -3.00 -18.10 7.41
CA ILE A 37 -3.69 -17.58 8.60
C ILE A 37 -4.84 -18.49 9.00
N LEU A 38 -5.65 -18.94 8.03
CA LEU A 38 -6.73 -19.89 8.29
C LEU A 38 -6.20 -21.20 8.87
N ASN A 39 -5.10 -21.71 8.37
CA ASN A 39 -4.47 -22.91 8.91
C ASN A 39 -4.08 -22.73 10.37
N VAL A 40 -3.51 -21.60 10.72
CA VAL A 40 -3.12 -21.29 12.11
C VAL A 40 -4.36 -21.21 13.01
N ILE A 41 -5.40 -20.49 12.58
CA ILE A 41 -6.64 -20.36 13.35
C ILE A 41 -7.28 -21.73 13.58
N ARG A 42 -7.32 -22.56 12.54
CA ARG A 42 -7.96 -23.88 12.61
C ARG A 42 -7.17 -24.91 13.41
N GLN A 43 -5.95 -24.60 13.82
CA GLN A 43 -5.23 -25.43 14.79
C GLN A 43 -5.88 -25.41 16.16
N THR A 44 -6.48 -24.28 16.55
CA THR A 44 -7.19 -24.12 17.82
C THR A 44 -8.70 -24.20 17.66
N ASP A 45 -9.22 -23.82 16.51
CA ASP A 45 -10.65 -23.88 16.17
C ASP A 45 -10.82 -24.54 14.80
N PRO A 46 -10.89 -25.89 14.75
CA PRO A 46 -10.97 -26.62 13.49
C PRO A 46 -12.20 -26.31 12.64
N ASN A 47 -13.27 -25.81 13.26
CA ASN A 47 -14.52 -25.47 12.58
C ASN A 47 -14.65 -23.99 12.24
N TYR A 48 -13.56 -23.23 12.33
CA TYR A 48 -13.59 -21.81 12.03
C TYR A 48 -14.06 -21.56 10.59
N PRO A 49 -15.16 -20.80 10.39
CA PRO A 49 -15.71 -20.57 9.06
C PRO A 49 -14.83 -19.61 8.25
N GLU A 50 -14.59 -19.93 7.00
CA GLU A 50 -13.83 -19.08 6.11
C GLU A 50 -14.47 -17.68 5.96
N MET A 51 -15.81 -17.62 5.97
CA MET A 51 -16.55 -16.36 5.83
C MET A 51 -16.27 -15.38 6.97
N ASP A 52 -15.88 -15.85 8.14
CA ASP A 52 -15.58 -15.01 9.29
C ASP A 52 -14.21 -14.34 9.18
N TYR A 53 -13.35 -14.82 8.28
CA TYR A 53 -12.01 -14.28 8.07
C TYR A 53 -12.03 -12.80 7.72
N ASP A 54 -12.95 -12.35 6.88
CA ASP A 54 -13.00 -10.95 6.44
C ASP A 54 -13.29 -10.02 7.62
N ASP A 55 -14.22 -10.39 8.50
CA ASP A 55 -14.60 -9.58 9.64
C ASP A 55 -13.61 -9.67 10.81
N ASP A 56 -12.98 -10.84 10.99
CA ASP A 56 -12.11 -11.07 12.14
C ASP A 56 -10.65 -10.67 11.87
N VAL A 57 -10.18 -10.83 10.65
CA VAL A 57 -8.76 -10.66 10.31
C VAL A 57 -8.54 -9.72 9.16
N PHE A 58 -9.17 -9.95 8.02
CA PHE A 58 -8.83 -9.25 6.77
C PHE A 58 -9.06 -7.76 6.85
N LYS A 59 -10.09 -7.31 7.54
CA LYS A 59 -10.36 -5.87 7.72
C LYS A 59 -9.18 -5.13 8.35
N TYR A 60 -8.47 -5.78 9.29
CA TYR A 60 -7.29 -5.18 9.92
C TYR A 60 -6.09 -5.17 9.01
N ILE A 61 -5.96 -6.20 8.17
CA ILE A 61 -4.91 -6.26 7.16
C ILE A 61 -5.10 -5.15 6.13
N VAL A 62 -6.33 -4.95 5.66
CA VAL A 62 -6.66 -3.86 4.73
C VAL A 62 -6.37 -2.51 5.35
N GLN A 63 -6.80 -2.29 6.60
CA GLN A 63 -6.56 -1.05 7.31
C GLN A 63 -5.06 -0.76 7.48
N PHE A 64 -4.29 -1.75 7.90
CA PHE A 64 -2.84 -1.63 8.03
C PHE A 64 -2.19 -1.33 6.68
N ASN A 65 -2.62 -2.05 5.64
CA ASN A 65 -2.08 -1.89 4.31
C ASN A 65 -2.36 -0.50 3.75
N ASP A 66 -3.56 0.03 3.97
CA ASP A 66 -3.93 1.39 3.55
C ASP A 66 -3.04 2.43 4.24
N GLU A 67 -2.86 2.32 5.55
CA GLU A 67 -2.00 3.23 6.31
C GLU A 67 -0.55 3.14 5.86
N TYR A 68 -0.06 1.95 5.62
CA TYR A 68 1.29 1.73 5.12
C TYR A 68 1.48 2.34 3.73
N CYS A 69 0.51 2.14 2.85
CA CYS A 69 0.56 2.69 1.49
C CYS A 69 0.48 4.21 1.47
N ILE A 70 -0.35 4.81 2.33
CA ILE A 70 -0.43 6.27 2.47
C ILE A 70 0.91 6.82 2.96
N ASP A 71 1.51 6.18 3.94
CA ASP A 71 2.83 6.58 4.47
C ASP A 71 3.91 6.48 3.39
N ALA A 72 3.94 5.39 2.65
CA ALA A 72 4.88 5.19 1.55
C ALA A 72 4.69 6.23 0.44
N PHE A 73 3.43 6.53 0.10
CA PHE A 73 3.09 7.56 -0.88
C PHE A 73 3.58 8.94 -0.44
N ALA A 74 3.34 9.29 0.83
CA ALA A 74 3.80 10.55 1.40
C ALA A 74 5.33 10.66 1.37
N LYS A 75 6.02 9.60 1.74
CA LYS A 75 7.50 9.55 1.70
C LYS A 75 8.02 9.65 0.28
N GLY A 76 7.34 9.01 -0.67
CA GLY A 76 7.71 9.08 -2.08
C GLY A 76 7.60 10.48 -2.65
N ILE A 77 6.52 11.19 -2.34
CA ILE A 77 6.34 12.59 -2.76
C ILE A 77 7.39 13.48 -2.12
N SER A 78 7.62 13.32 -0.82
CA SER A 78 8.63 14.10 -0.10
C SER A 78 10.03 13.89 -0.69
N PHE A 79 10.38 12.65 -1.00
CA PHE A 79 11.64 12.31 -1.64
C PHE A 79 11.77 12.98 -3.01
N ALA A 80 10.72 12.89 -3.83
CA ALA A 80 10.73 13.45 -5.17
C ALA A 80 10.91 14.97 -5.17
N LEU A 81 10.21 15.67 -4.26
CA LEU A 81 10.33 17.12 -4.11
C LEU A 81 11.73 17.52 -3.66
N ASN A 82 12.28 16.79 -2.68
CA ASN A 82 13.63 17.05 -2.18
C ASN A 82 14.68 16.81 -3.26
N PHE A 83 14.52 15.75 -4.02
CA PHE A 83 15.42 15.44 -5.15
C PHE A 83 15.37 16.55 -6.20
N LYS A 84 14.19 17.05 -6.53
CA LYS A 84 14.00 18.15 -7.46
C LYS A 84 14.72 19.42 -6.99
N GLU A 85 14.58 19.76 -5.71
CA GLU A 85 15.27 20.92 -5.13
C GLU A 85 16.79 20.79 -5.22
N GLN A 86 17.32 19.62 -4.93
CA GLN A 86 18.76 19.35 -5.03
C GLN A 86 19.25 19.48 -6.47
N ALA A 87 18.49 18.98 -7.43
CA ALA A 87 18.83 19.09 -8.84
C ALA A 87 18.83 20.55 -9.30
N GLU A 88 17.84 21.33 -8.88
CA GLU A 88 17.75 22.75 -9.20
C GLU A 88 18.91 23.54 -8.59
N ARG A 89 19.28 23.25 -7.35
CA ARG A 89 20.45 23.88 -6.70
C ARG A 89 21.74 23.55 -7.43
N PHE A 90 21.90 22.32 -7.85
CA PHE A 90 23.07 21.90 -8.62
C PHE A 90 23.16 22.66 -9.95
N MET A 91 22.06 22.78 -10.66
CA MET A 91 22.02 23.49 -11.94
C MET A 91 22.29 24.99 -11.76
N ASN A 92 21.74 25.60 -10.71
CA ASN A 92 21.97 27.01 -10.40
C ASN A 92 23.43 27.27 -10.08
N LYS A 93 24.07 26.40 -9.32
CA LYS A 93 25.52 26.52 -9.04
C LYS A 93 26.35 26.42 -10.30
N LYS A 94 25.94 25.59 -11.25
CA LYS A 94 26.65 25.42 -12.52
C LYS A 94 26.64 26.67 -13.37
N TYR A 95 25.58 27.48 -13.28
CA TYR A 95 25.41 28.69 -14.05
C TYR A 95 25.77 29.95 -13.29
N ASP A 96 26.23 29.83 -12.07
CA ASP A 96 26.51 30.94 -11.16
C ASP A 96 27.99 31.34 -11.22
N TYR A 97 28.54 31.36 -12.41
CA TYR A 97 29.91 31.81 -12.69
C TYR A 97 29.97 33.26 -13.09
#